data_1ac0ad5ac86377a95617e0d5538a6325
#
_entry.id   1ac0ad5ac86377a95617e0d5538a6325
#
_cell.length_a   1.000
_cell.length_b   1.000
_cell.length_c   1.000
_cell.angle_alpha   90.00
_cell.angle_beta   90.00
_cell.angle_gamma   90.00
#
_symmetry.space_group_name_H-M   'P 1'
#
loop_
_entity.id
_entity.type
_entity.pdbx_description
1 polymer ?
#
loop_
_entity_poly.entity_id
_entity_poly.type
_entity_poly.pdbx_seq_one_letter_code
_entity_poly.pdbx_strand_id
1 'polypeptide(L)'
;MAPTTHIVAASPVQMQGKMDETLEKKVMNDLAAMIRSIAEKRGRNVKWAEDAVRKAVSITETEAQQLKVIDLVALDVASLLRDIDGKTVDVVLGKRVLHTADANVVEVTMNLRHKILGIISNPNVAYILMILGFYGLYFELSNPGVIFPGVAGAICLILAFYALQTLPID
;
A
#
# COMPACT_ATOMS: atom_id res chain seq x y z
N MET A 1 -13.95 -5.14 -9.09
CA MET A 1 -12.72 -5.91 -9.41
C MET A 1 -12.58 -6.05 -10.91
N ALA A 2 -11.37 -6.31 -11.42
CA ALA A 2 -11.17 -6.72 -12.80
C ALA A 2 -11.34 -8.25 -12.94
N PRO A 3 -11.65 -8.78 -14.13
CA PRO A 3 -11.64 -10.21 -14.39
C PRO A 3 -10.26 -10.83 -14.13
N THR A 4 -10.23 -12.10 -13.77
CA THR A 4 -9.00 -12.86 -13.45
C THR A 4 -8.19 -12.31 -12.28
N THR A 5 -8.81 -11.53 -11.41
CA THR A 5 -8.21 -11.05 -10.16
C THR A 5 -8.76 -11.82 -8.96
N HIS A 6 -8.06 -11.75 -7.84
CA HIS A 6 -8.50 -12.38 -6.60
C HIS A 6 -8.22 -11.46 -5.41
N ILE A 7 -8.97 -11.64 -4.33
CA ILE A 7 -8.71 -11.00 -3.05
C ILE A 7 -7.93 -11.99 -2.21
N VAL A 8 -6.76 -11.56 -1.75
CA VAL A 8 -5.89 -12.37 -0.89
C VAL A 8 -6.31 -12.21 0.57
N ALA A 9 -6.04 -13.24 1.35
CA ALA A 9 -6.25 -13.25 2.80
C ALA A 9 -5.64 -12.04 3.51
N ALA A 10 -6.27 -11.64 4.61
CA ALA A 10 -5.86 -10.51 5.44
C ALA A 10 -5.29 -10.94 6.80
N SER A 11 -4.65 -12.10 6.85
CA SER A 11 -4.03 -12.59 8.08
C SER A 11 -2.78 -11.78 8.43
N PRO A 12 -2.58 -11.40 9.70
CA PRO A 12 -1.38 -10.71 10.13
C PRO A 12 -0.15 -11.62 9.94
N VAL A 13 0.91 -11.06 9.38
CA VAL A 13 2.21 -11.74 9.26
C VAL A 13 3.19 -11.16 10.28
N GLN A 14 3.93 -12.01 10.95
CA GLN A 14 4.96 -11.59 11.89
C GLN A 14 6.19 -11.11 11.13
N MET A 15 6.62 -9.87 11.37
CA MET A 15 7.83 -9.34 10.76
C MET A 15 9.10 -9.66 11.54
N GLN A 16 9.04 -9.90 12.86
CA GLN A 16 10.19 -10.26 13.69
C GLN A 16 9.78 -11.14 14.87
N GLY A 17 10.45 -12.29 15.02
CA GLY A 17 10.37 -13.17 16.19
C GLY A 17 9.07 -13.99 16.29
N LYS A 18 9.07 -14.97 17.21
CA LYS A 18 7.84 -15.71 17.55
C LYS A 18 7.04 -14.86 18.54
N MET A 19 5.84 -14.45 18.14
CA MET A 19 4.87 -13.86 19.04
C MET A 19 4.40 -14.90 20.06
N ASP A 20 4.19 -14.51 21.30
CA ASP A 20 3.55 -15.38 22.29
C ASP A 20 2.16 -15.79 21.78
N GLU A 21 1.82 -17.06 21.89
CA GLU A 21 0.54 -17.65 21.42
C GLU A 21 -0.68 -16.88 21.95
N THR A 22 -0.59 -16.36 23.18
CA THR A 22 -1.64 -15.55 23.78
C THR A 22 -1.79 -14.19 23.10
N LEU A 23 -0.67 -13.56 22.74
CA LEU A 23 -0.67 -12.29 22.04
C LEU A 23 -1.18 -12.45 20.60
N GLU A 24 -0.75 -13.50 19.90
CA GLU A 24 -1.25 -13.83 18.57
C GLU A 24 -2.77 -14.00 18.55
N LYS A 25 -3.32 -14.75 19.50
CA LYS A 25 -4.77 -14.93 19.65
C LYS A 25 -5.50 -13.61 19.93
N LYS A 26 -4.93 -12.72 20.75
CA LYS A 26 -5.51 -11.40 21.01
C LYS A 26 -5.55 -10.54 19.76
N VAL A 27 -4.46 -10.44 19.04
CA VAL A 27 -4.36 -9.66 17.79
C VAL A 27 -5.33 -10.21 16.76
N MET A 28 -5.39 -11.54 16.59
CA MET A 28 -6.30 -12.18 15.65
C MET A 28 -7.77 -11.91 15.99
N ASN A 29 -8.13 -11.96 17.26
CA ASN A 29 -9.50 -11.69 17.70
C ASN A 29 -9.87 -10.20 17.52
N ASP A 30 -8.97 -9.30 17.79
CA ASP A 30 -9.18 -7.85 17.60
C ASP A 30 -9.37 -7.51 16.11
N LEU A 31 -8.49 -8.00 15.25
CA LEU A 31 -8.61 -7.82 13.80
C LEU A 31 -9.90 -8.44 13.24
N ALA A 32 -10.28 -9.63 13.71
CA ALA A 32 -11.53 -10.26 13.31
C ALA A 32 -12.76 -9.46 13.77
N ALA A 33 -12.73 -8.86 14.95
CA ALA A 33 -13.81 -7.99 15.43
C ALA A 33 -13.88 -6.69 14.62
N MET A 34 -12.74 -6.10 14.32
CA MET A 34 -12.64 -4.88 13.49
C MET A 34 -13.18 -5.10 12.09
N ILE A 35 -12.71 -6.16 11.39
CA ILE A 35 -13.16 -6.41 10.00
C ILE A 35 -14.65 -6.75 9.95
N ARG A 36 -15.18 -7.46 10.94
CA ARG A 36 -16.60 -7.75 11.07
C ARG A 36 -17.42 -6.46 11.17
N SER A 37 -17.05 -5.54 12.06
CA SER A 37 -17.71 -4.25 12.22
C SER A 37 -17.69 -3.42 10.93
N ILE A 38 -16.58 -3.42 10.20
CA ILE A 38 -16.46 -2.73 8.90
C ILE A 38 -17.40 -3.40 7.87
N ALA A 39 -17.39 -4.73 7.79
CA ALA A 39 -18.22 -5.47 6.85
C ALA A 39 -19.72 -5.25 7.10
N GLU A 40 -20.16 -5.28 8.36
CA GLU A 40 -21.53 -4.97 8.77
C GLU A 40 -21.93 -3.55 8.36
N LYS A 41 -21.10 -2.55 8.71
CA LYS A 41 -21.34 -1.15 8.36
C LYS A 41 -21.43 -0.91 6.87
N ARG A 42 -20.71 -1.70 6.07
CA ARG A 42 -20.69 -1.59 4.61
C ARG A 42 -21.67 -2.54 3.90
N GLY A 43 -22.46 -3.32 4.65
CA GLY A 43 -23.39 -4.30 4.08
C GLY A 43 -22.69 -5.42 3.30
N ARG A 44 -21.46 -5.77 3.69
CA ARG A 44 -20.65 -6.81 3.07
C ARG A 44 -20.82 -8.15 3.76
N ASN A 45 -20.27 -9.22 3.18
CA ASN A 45 -20.30 -10.55 3.76
C ASN A 45 -19.39 -10.62 5.00
N VAL A 46 -20.02 -10.56 6.18
CA VAL A 46 -19.34 -10.56 7.47
C VAL A 46 -18.59 -11.87 7.72
N LYS A 47 -19.21 -13.01 7.35
CA LYS A 47 -18.62 -14.33 7.54
C LYS A 47 -17.34 -14.49 6.73
N TRP A 48 -17.37 -14.12 5.45
CA TRP A 48 -16.18 -14.17 4.62
C TRP A 48 -15.07 -13.24 5.14
N ALA A 49 -15.43 -12.01 5.55
CA ALA A 49 -14.49 -11.06 6.11
C ALA A 49 -13.76 -11.62 7.35
N GLU A 50 -14.48 -12.27 8.26
CA GLU A 50 -13.89 -12.94 9.42
C GLU A 50 -13.02 -14.14 9.02
N ASP A 51 -13.47 -14.97 8.08
CA ASP A 51 -12.71 -16.12 7.58
C ASP A 51 -11.42 -15.70 6.84
N ALA A 52 -11.42 -14.56 6.16
CA ALA A 52 -10.23 -14.00 5.52
C ALA A 52 -9.11 -13.67 6.52
N VAL A 53 -9.47 -13.23 7.72
CA VAL A 53 -8.52 -12.95 8.81
C VAL A 53 -8.12 -14.24 9.53
N ARG A 54 -9.12 -15.07 9.96
CA ARG A 54 -8.88 -16.23 10.82
C ARG A 54 -8.32 -17.44 10.09
N LYS A 55 -8.76 -17.67 8.84
CA LYS A 55 -8.47 -18.89 8.07
C LYS A 55 -7.58 -18.64 6.85
N ALA A 56 -7.16 -17.39 6.65
CA ALA A 56 -6.35 -17.00 5.50
C ALA A 56 -6.95 -17.43 4.14
N VAL A 57 -8.27 -17.36 4.00
CA VAL A 57 -8.96 -17.71 2.76
C VAL A 57 -8.80 -16.62 1.71
N SER A 58 -8.65 -17.03 0.47
CA SER A 58 -8.66 -16.15 -0.71
C SER A 58 -9.88 -16.44 -1.55
N ILE A 59 -10.28 -15.52 -2.40
CA ILE A 59 -11.50 -15.59 -3.18
C ILE A 59 -11.29 -14.99 -4.57
N THR A 60 -11.86 -15.62 -5.59
CA THR A 60 -11.87 -15.12 -6.97
C THR A 60 -12.88 -13.96 -7.13
N GLU A 61 -12.77 -13.20 -8.23
CA GLU A 61 -13.69 -12.10 -8.51
C GLU A 61 -15.14 -12.55 -8.65
N THR A 62 -15.37 -13.72 -9.23
CA THR A 62 -16.71 -14.27 -9.44
C THR A 62 -17.34 -14.70 -8.11
N GLU A 63 -16.61 -15.42 -7.29
CA GLU A 63 -17.06 -15.81 -5.94
C GLU A 63 -17.26 -14.58 -5.05
N ALA A 64 -16.35 -13.58 -5.13
CA ALA A 64 -16.45 -12.34 -4.37
C ALA A 64 -17.73 -11.56 -4.69
N GLN A 65 -18.16 -11.56 -5.95
CA GLN A 65 -19.41 -10.95 -6.37
C GLN A 65 -20.61 -11.75 -5.87
N GLN A 66 -20.60 -13.09 -6.03
CA GLN A 66 -21.67 -13.97 -5.57
C GLN A 66 -21.89 -13.89 -4.05
N LEU A 67 -20.79 -13.83 -3.30
CA LEU A 67 -20.83 -13.72 -1.84
C LEU A 67 -21.04 -12.29 -1.32
N LYS A 68 -21.25 -11.30 -2.19
CA LYS A 68 -21.43 -9.88 -1.84
C LYS A 68 -20.25 -9.31 -1.04
N VAL A 69 -19.05 -9.76 -1.37
CA VAL A 69 -17.79 -9.16 -0.89
C VAL A 69 -17.47 -7.90 -1.69
N ILE A 70 -17.78 -7.93 -2.99
CA ILE A 70 -17.67 -6.79 -3.92
C ILE A 70 -19.01 -6.50 -4.59
N ASP A 71 -19.11 -5.30 -5.19
CA ASP A 71 -20.35 -4.87 -5.87
C ASP A 71 -20.45 -5.36 -7.32
N LEU A 72 -19.32 -5.32 -8.04
CA LEU A 72 -19.28 -5.65 -9.46
C LEU A 72 -17.88 -6.03 -9.94
N VAL A 73 -17.85 -6.69 -11.09
CA VAL A 73 -16.63 -6.96 -11.86
C VAL A 73 -16.75 -6.16 -13.16
N ALA A 74 -15.73 -5.38 -13.51
CA ALA A 74 -15.67 -4.58 -14.72
C ALA A 74 -14.37 -4.86 -15.49
N LEU A 75 -14.45 -4.91 -16.82
CA LEU A 75 -13.31 -5.19 -17.70
C LEU A 75 -12.30 -4.05 -17.72
N ASP A 76 -12.82 -2.83 -17.73
CA ASP A 76 -12.03 -1.59 -17.81
C ASP A 76 -12.69 -0.45 -17.06
N VAL A 77 -12.03 0.69 -17.00
CA VAL A 77 -12.55 1.89 -16.32
C VAL A 77 -13.79 2.42 -17.01
N ALA A 78 -13.87 2.35 -18.32
CA ALA A 78 -15.03 2.85 -19.06
C ALA A 78 -16.29 2.02 -18.77
N SER A 79 -16.19 0.68 -18.74
CA SER A 79 -17.27 -0.19 -18.32
C SER A 79 -17.64 0.01 -16.85
N LEU A 80 -16.63 0.16 -15.96
CA LEU A 80 -16.88 0.48 -14.55
C LEU A 80 -17.73 1.75 -14.40
N LEU A 81 -17.37 2.83 -15.08
CA LEU A 81 -18.07 4.12 -14.98
C LEU A 81 -19.52 4.02 -15.49
N ARG A 82 -19.76 3.23 -16.54
CA ARG A 82 -21.12 2.96 -17.02
C ARG A 82 -21.94 2.13 -16.04
N ASP A 83 -21.33 1.10 -15.45
CA ASP A 83 -22.02 0.17 -14.55
C ASP A 83 -22.37 0.77 -13.19
N ILE A 84 -21.64 1.81 -12.75
CA ILE A 84 -21.92 2.52 -11.50
C ILE A 84 -22.78 3.78 -11.70
N ASP A 85 -23.02 4.19 -12.94
CA ASP A 85 -23.85 5.36 -13.23
C ASP A 85 -25.27 5.20 -12.67
N GLY A 86 -25.82 6.27 -12.11
CA GLY A 86 -27.13 6.25 -11.45
C GLY A 86 -27.19 5.53 -10.11
N LYS A 87 -26.12 4.86 -9.66
CA LYS A 87 -26.11 4.22 -8.33
C LYS A 87 -26.05 5.24 -7.22
N THR A 88 -26.83 4.99 -6.17
CA THR A 88 -26.80 5.81 -4.95
C THR A 88 -25.77 5.25 -3.98
N VAL A 89 -24.87 6.11 -3.50
CA VAL A 89 -23.85 5.77 -2.50
C VAL A 89 -24.03 6.62 -1.25
N ASP A 90 -23.75 6.03 -0.09
CA ASP A 90 -23.73 6.73 1.18
C ASP A 90 -22.36 7.35 1.41
N VAL A 91 -22.31 8.67 1.47
CA VAL A 91 -21.11 9.44 1.79
C VAL A 91 -21.31 10.20 3.10
N VAL A 92 -20.23 10.77 3.66
CA VAL A 92 -20.28 11.49 4.95
C VAL A 92 -21.36 12.59 4.97
N LEU A 93 -21.62 13.22 3.83
CA LEU A 93 -22.60 14.30 3.68
C LEU A 93 -24.02 13.81 3.29
N GLY A 94 -24.29 12.49 3.36
CA GLY A 94 -25.57 11.89 3.00
C GLY A 94 -25.51 11.06 1.72
N LYS A 95 -26.70 10.71 1.21
CA LYS A 95 -26.80 9.91 -0.03
C LYS A 95 -26.51 10.75 -1.27
N ARG A 96 -25.69 10.22 -2.16
CA ARG A 96 -25.38 10.85 -3.45
C ARG A 96 -25.61 9.85 -4.59
N VAL A 97 -26.20 10.33 -5.66
CA VAL A 97 -26.32 9.58 -6.92
C VAL A 97 -25.05 9.84 -7.73
N LEU A 98 -24.45 8.78 -8.24
CA LEU A 98 -23.28 8.87 -9.11
C LEU A 98 -23.74 9.23 -10.53
N HIS A 99 -23.05 10.19 -11.15
CA HIS A 99 -23.22 10.57 -12.56
C HIS A 99 -21.85 10.39 -13.23
N THR A 100 -21.62 9.20 -13.76
CA THR A 100 -20.30 8.77 -14.24
C THR A 100 -20.27 8.34 -15.71
N ALA A 101 -21.41 8.25 -16.38
CA ALA A 101 -21.47 7.81 -17.79
C ALA A 101 -20.62 8.69 -18.72
N ASP A 102 -20.64 10.01 -18.50
CA ASP A 102 -19.92 11.01 -19.30
C ASP A 102 -18.70 11.59 -18.56
N ALA A 103 -18.23 10.91 -17.52
CA ALA A 103 -17.10 11.40 -16.73
C ALA A 103 -15.80 11.39 -17.54
N ASN A 104 -15.09 12.51 -17.54
CA ASN A 104 -13.78 12.61 -18.16
C ASN A 104 -12.71 11.96 -17.23
N VAL A 105 -12.11 10.89 -17.71
CA VAL A 105 -11.03 10.21 -16.99
C VAL A 105 -9.71 10.91 -17.24
N VAL A 106 -9.18 11.57 -16.21
CA VAL A 106 -7.88 12.25 -16.27
C VAL A 106 -6.85 11.40 -15.55
N GLU A 107 -5.86 10.93 -16.29
CA GLU A 107 -4.72 10.23 -15.72
C GLU A 107 -3.74 11.22 -15.08
N VAL A 108 -3.64 11.18 -13.75
CA VAL A 108 -2.70 12.01 -13.01
C VAL A 108 -1.35 11.28 -12.91
N THR A 109 -0.44 11.65 -13.79
CA THR A 109 0.93 11.10 -13.78
C THR A 109 1.74 11.69 -12.64
N MET A 110 2.64 10.89 -12.07
CA MET A 110 3.57 11.37 -11.05
C MET A 110 4.45 12.49 -11.60
N ASN A 111 4.46 13.64 -10.95
CA ASN A 111 5.38 14.72 -11.23
C ASN A 111 6.84 14.26 -11.01
N LEU A 112 7.80 14.88 -11.73
CA LEU A 112 9.23 14.56 -11.62
C LEU A 112 9.74 14.55 -10.16
N ARG A 113 9.26 15.49 -9.34
CA ARG A 113 9.55 15.52 -7.89
C ARG A 113 9.20 14.22 -7.19
N HIS A 114 7.97 13.71 -7.39
CA HIS A 114 7.52 12.48 -6.76
C HIS A 114 8.25 11.24 -7.29
N LYS A 115 8.65 11.24 -8.57
CA LYS A 115 9.49 10.17 -9.13
C LYS A 115 10.86 10.14 -8.46
N ILE A 116 11.52 11.29 -8.32
CA ILE A 116 12.83 11.40 -7.66
C ILE A 116 12.72 11.00 -6.19
N LEU A 117 11.72 11.52 -5.46
CA LEU A 117 11.48 11.12 -4.07
C LEU A 117 11.24 9.61 -3.94
N GLY A 118 10.43 9.03 -4.82
CA GLY A 118 10.16 7.59 -4.81
C GLY A 118 11.41 6.74 -5.06
N ILE A 119 12.34 7.21 -5.90
CA ILE A 119 13.63 6.54 -6.11
C ILE A 119 14.51 6.67 -4.85
N ILE A 120 14.62 7.87 -4.28
CA ILE A 120 15.44 8.12 -3.10
C ILE A 120 14.89 7.36 -1.88
N SER A 121 13.57 7.29 -1.72
CA SER A 121 12.92 6.57 -0.61
C SER A 121 12.98 5.04 -0.72
N ASN A 122 13.60 4.50 -1.78
CA ASN A 122 13.81 3.05 -1.89
C ASN A 122 14.94 2.61 -0.95
N PRO A 123 14.72 1.63 -0.04
CA PRO A 123 15.74 1.16 0.90
C PRO A 123 17.05 0.74 0.23
N ASN A 124 16.97 0.07 -0.92
CA ASN A 124 18.16 -0.37 -1.66
C ASN A 124 18.99 0.81 -2.17
N VAL A 125 18.32 1.88 -2.62
CA VAL A 125 18.98 3.11 -3.05
C VAL A 125 19.62 3.81 -1.85
N ALA A 126 18.94 3.86 -0.71
CA ALA A 126 19.48 4.41 0.54
C ALA A 126 20.76 3.70 0.97
N TYR A 127 20.80 2.36 0.92
CA TYR A 127 22.01 1.59 1.22
C TYR A 127 23.16 1.87 0.24
N ILE A 128 22.86 1.93 -1.06
CA ILE A 128 23.88 2.26 -2.07
C ILE A 128 24.44 3.66 -1.84
N LEU A 129 23.59 4.66 -1.59
CA LEU A 129 23.99 6.02 -1.26
C LEU A 129 24.86 6.08 0.01
N MET A 130 24.50 5.28 1.02
CA MET A 130 25.27 5.18 2.26
C MET A 130 26.69 4.63 2.01
N ILE A 131 26.80 3.55 1.24
CA ILE A 131 28.08 2.95 0.86
C ILE A 131 28.93 3.95 0.07
N LEU A 132 28.37 4.58 -0.95
CA LEU A 132 29.05 5.59 -1.75
C LEU A 132 29.50 6.80 -0.90
N GLY A 133 28.65 7.18 0.06
CA GLY A 133 28.94 8.25 0.99
C GLY A 133 30.16 7.97 1.88
N PHE A 134 30.19 6.80 2.49
CA PHE A 134 31.33 6.38 3.32
C PHE A 134 32.61 6.24 2.49
N TYR A 135 32.56 5.62 1.31
CA TYR A 135 33.72 5.49 0.44
C TYR A 135 34.21 6.86 -0.05
N GLY A 136 33.32 7.79 -0.39
CA GLY A 136 33.71 9.15 -0.81
C GLY A 136 34.47 9.90 0.27
N LEU A 137 33.98 9.87 1.51
CA LEU A 137 34.67 10.47 2.66
C LEU A 137 36.01 9.78 2.97
N TYR A 138 36.05 8.44 2.92
CA TYR A 138 37.27 7.68 3.13
C TYR A 138 38.35 8.03 2.10
N PHE A 139 37.98 8.18 0.83
CA PHE A 139 38.89 8.57 -0.24
C PHE A 139 39.49 9.96 -0.03
N GLU A 140 38.70 10.94 0.40
CA GLU A 140 39.17 12.28 0.73
C GLU A 140 40.18 12.27 1.89
N LEU A 141 39.86 11.53 2.95
CA LEU A 141 40.77 11.39 4.11
C LEU A 141 42.10 10.69 3.75
N SER A 142 42.06 9.76 2.79
CA SER A 142 43.23 8.99 2.36
C SER A 142 44.11 9.76 1.36
N ASN A 143 43.53 10.74 0.64
CA ASN A 143 44.23 11.51 -0.38
C ASN A 143 43.97 13.02 -0.17
N PRO A 144 44.63 13.65 0.78
CA PRO A 144 44.47 15.07 1.08
C PRO A 144 44.81 15.91 -0.15
N GLY A 145 43.84 16.71 -0.60
CA GLY A 145 43.94 17.57 -1.80
C GLY A 145 42.90 17.24 -2.89
N VAL A 146 42.18 16.13 -2.80
CA VAL A 146 41.10 15.77 -3.70
C VAL A 146 39.75 16.02 -3.02
N ILE A 147 39.18 17.20 -3.20
CA ILE A 147 37.96 17.65 -2.48
C ILE A 147 36.68 16.97 -3.04
N PHE A 148 36.66 16.61 -4.32
CA PHE A 148 35.46 16.16 -5.03
C PHE A 148 34.83 14.88 -4.42
N PRO A 149 35.55 13.79 -4.10
CA PRO A 149 34.94 12.58 -3.57
C PRO A 149 34.28 12.78 -2.21
N GLY A 150 34.85 13.62 -1.33
CA GLY A 150 34.27 13.88 -0.02
C GLY A 150 32.99 14.70 -0.08
N VAL A 151 32.96 15.74 -0.91
CA VAL A 151 31.75 16.53 -1.12
C VAL A 151 30.62 15.66 -1.70
N ALA A 152 30.93 14.84 -2.71
CA ALA A 152 29.96 13.90 -3.27
C ALA A 152 29.52 12.86 -2.22
N GLY A 153 30.46 12.35 -1.41
CA GLY A 153 30.19 11.43 -0.32
C GLY A 153 29.27 12.03 0.74
N ALA A 154 29.51 13.28 1.15
CA ALA A 154 28.66 13.97 2.12
C ALA A 154 27.23 14.17 1.58
N ILE A 155 27.05 14.53 0.32
CA ILE A 155 25.74 14.63 -0.31
C ILE A 155 25.04 13.28 -0.32
N CYS A 156 25.73 12.19 -0.70
CA CYS A 156 25.18 10.85 -0.68
C CYS A 156 24.71 10.42 0.73
N LEU A 157 25.48 10.73 1.78
CA LEU A 157 25.07 10.43 3.17
C LEU A 157 23.83 11.22 3.59
N ILE A 158 23.77 12.52 3.29
CA ILE A 158 22.59 13.34 3.59
C ILE A 158 21.34 12.76 2.93
N LEU A 159 21.43 12.38 1.65
CA LEU A 159 20.33 11.76 0.91
C LEU A 159 19.97 10.38 1.47
N ALA A 160 20.96 9.58 1.89
CA ALA A 160 20.74 8.27 2.50
C ALA A 160 19.99 8.40 3.84
N PHE A 161 20.39 9.30 4.72
CA PHE A 161 19.71 9.54 5.99
C PHE A 161 18.30 10.09 5.79
N TYR A 162 18.10 10.98 4.82
CA TYR A 162 16.78 11.45 4.44
C TYR A 162 15.88 10.30 3.96
N ALA A 163 16.40 9.41 3.12
CA ALA A 163 15.68 8.24 2.63
C ALA A 163 15.30 7.29 3.78
N LEU A 164 16.21 7.03 4.71
CA LEU A 164 15.95 6.17 5.86
C LEU A 164 14.90 6.75 6.81
N GLN A 165 14.85 8.09 6.97
CA GLN A 165 13.83 8.75 7.78
C GLN A 165 12.41 8.58 7.21
N THR A 166 12.26 8.38 5.90
CA THR A 166 10.94 8.19 5.26
C THR A 166 10.41 6.76 5.38
N LEU A 167 11.25 5.82 5.83
CA LEU A 167 10.84 4.45 6.07
C LEU A 167 10.06 4.37 7.39
N PRO A 168 8.88 3.71 7.42
CA PRO A 168 8.18 3.44 8.68
C PRO A 168 9.04 2.46 9.49
N ILE A 169 9.70 2.96 10.51
CA ILE A 169 10.41 2.16 11.51
C ILE A 169 9.46 2.06 12.69
N ASP A 170 8.76 0.93 12.79
CA ASP A 170 8.04 0.53 13.99
C ASP A 170 8.96 -0.30 14.89
#